data_8af5f73226b8d7052523c7fc1a40a94c
#
_entry.id   8af5f73226b8d7052523c7fc1a40a94c
#
_cell.length_a   1.000
_cell.length_b   1.000
_cell.length_c   1.000
_cell.angle_alpha   90.00
_cell.angle_beta   90.00
_cell.angle_gamma   90.00
#
_symmetry.space_group_name_H-M   'P 1'
#
loop_
_entity.id
_entity.type
_entity.pdbx_description
1 polymer ?
#
loop_
_entity_poly.entity_id
_entity_poly.type
_entity_poly.pdbx_seq_one_letter_code
_entity_poly.pdbx_strand_id
1 'polypeptide(L)'
;MASLKDIEAWAEREALLEPGDSEAGHGAIEGPRVVESRDVASEYPNSRGQRNWPEPMAEEAFHGLAGDIVRAIEPHTEADPVALLVNTLVYVGNALGRTVHGVAEADYHGTNLFAVLAGETAKGRKGSSRGHIHKLFDRIDPVWANTRTMGGLSSGEGLIWAVRDPIEKTEAIKEKGRYTGEYETVIVDAGVDDKRLLVFEPEFASVLKVMVREGSILSPLVRQAWDTGNLRTMVKNNPAVATGAHISILGHVTKDELLRYLSDTEPGNGFANRFMWFCVRRSQVLPEGGGTPDYNGLVQPLHDALEKAKEIGRLQRDPQARESWAAIYPDLSEGKPGLFGAVTARAEAQVLRLSVLYAAMDGADAITLPHLKAALAVWEYAEASARYIFGDATGDPVGDRIIDALRNGELDRTSITQLFQRHLKASRIQQALNLLQTAGKVHCERRETNGRSVEVWTAI
;
A
#
# COMPACT_ATOMS: atom_id res chain seq x y z
N MET A 1 3.15 1.20 -20.95
CA MET A 1 2.52 0.68 -19.72
C MET A 1 1.53 -0.37 -20.14
N ALA A 2 1.79 -1.63 -19.81
CA ALA A 2 0.75 -2.62 -19.91
C ALA A 2 -0.32 -2.25 -18.91
N SER A 3 -1.52 -2.06 -19.40
CA SER A 3 -2.68 -1.60 -18.64
C SER A 3 -3.79 -2.63 -18.74
N LEU A 4 -4.81 -2.49 -17.92
CA LEU A 4 -6.05 -3.25 -18.07
C LEU A 4 -6.56 -3.21 -19.53
N LYS A 5 -6.38 -2.07 -20.22
CA LYS A 5 -6.72 -1.90 -21.63
C LYS A 5 -5.92 -2.79 -22.59
N ASP A 6 -4.69 -3.15 -22.25
CA ASP A 6 -3.87 -4.05 -23.07
C ASP A 6 -4.36 -5.48 -22.97
N ILE A 7 -4.87 -5.90 -21.79
CA ILE A 7 -5.52 -7.20 -21.59
C ILE A 7 -6.87 -7.22 -22.32
N GLU A 8 -7.63 -6.15 -22.30
CA GLU A 8 -8.89 -6.05 -23.04
C GLU A 8 -8.65 -6.11 -24.54
N ALA A 9 -7.68 -5.36 -25.07
CA ALA A 9 -7.31 -5.39 -26.48
C ALA A 9 -6.77 -6.76 -26.92
N TRP A 10 -6.12 -7.50 -26.05
CA TRP A 10 -5.70 -8.89 -26.31
C TRP A 10 -6.89 -9.85 -26.32
N ALA A 11 -7.79 -9.77 -25.31
CA ALA A 11 -9.00 -10.58 -25.23
C ALA A 11 -9.95 -10.33 -26.41
N GLU A 12 -10.07 -9.09 -26.90
CA GLU A 12 -10.84 -8.76 -28.11
C GLU A 12 -10.24 -9.37 -29.37
N ARG A 13 -8.90 -9.44 -29.51
CA ARG A 13 -8.24 -10.10 -30.65
C ARG A 13 -8.48 -11.61 -30.68
N GLU A 14 -8.52 -12.25 -29.52
CA GLU A 14 -8.77 -13.68 -29.42
C GLU A 14 -10.25 -14.02 -29.68
N ALA A 15 -11.17 -13.19 -29.19
CA ALA A 15 -12.60 -13.32 -29.46
C ALA A 15 -12.96 -13.18 -30.95
N LEU A 16 -12.11 -12.50 -31.74
CA LEU A 16 -12.25 -12.38 -33.19
C LEU A 16 -11.75 -13.61 -33.96
N LEU A 17 -11.13 -14.59 -33.29
CA LEU A 17 -10.61 -15.82 -33.90
C LEU A 17 -11.51 -17.03 -33.69
N GLU A 18 -12.59 -16.91 -32.92
CA GLU A 18 -13.61 -17.96 -32.82
C GLU A 18 -14.73 -17.76 -33.87
N PRO A 19 -15.18 -18.82 -34.59
CA PRO A 19 -16.24 -18.67 -35.58
C PRO A 19 -17.59 -18.52 -34.91
N GLY A 20 -18.31 -17.48 -35.32
CA GLY A 20 -19.58 -17.06 -34.77
C GLY A 20 -20.73 -18.04 -34.93
N ASP A 21 -21.73 -17.88 -34.03
CA ASP A 21 -23.14 -18.10 -34.39
C ASP A 21 -24.06 -17.19 -33.57
N SER A 22 -24.74 -16.36 -34.34
CA SER A 22 -26.11 -15.82 -34.34
C SER A 22 -26.84 -15.36 -33.07
N GLU A 23 -27.22 -14.08 -33.17
CA GLU A 23 -28.56 -13.45 -32.98
C GLU A 23 -29.41 -13.78 -31.73
N ALA A 24 -29.71 -12.71 -30.97
CA ALA A 24 -31.07 -12.17 -30.87
C ALA A 24 -31.14 -11.02 -29.80
N GLY A 25 -31.78 -9.96 -30.21
CA GLY A 25 -31.97 -8.72 -29.55
C GLY A 25 -33.05 -8.69 -28.45
N HIS A 26 -33.21 -7.52 -27.97
CA HIS A 26 -34.29 -6.82 -27.25
C HIS A 26 -33.87 -6.27 -25.87
N GLY A 27 -33.96 -4.99 -25.75
CA GLY A 27 -35.02 -4.29 -25.10
C GLY A 27 -34.44 -3.30 -24.10
N ALA A 28 -34.36 -2.01 -24.43
CA ALA A 28 -34.01 -0.94 -23.54
C ALA A 28 -35.08 -0.74 -22.43
N ILE A 29 -34.63 -0.66 -21.18
CA ILE A 29 -35.43 -0.09 -20.07
C ILE A 29 -34.67 1.13 -19.58
N GLU A 30 -35.27 2.31 -19.74
CA GLU A 30 -34.76 3.57 -19.19
C GLU A 30 -34.76 3.53 -17.65
N GLY A 31 -33.58 3.70 -17.04
CA GLY A 31 -33.42 3.94 -15.62
C GLY A 31 -33.43 5.45 -15.30
N PRO A 32 -33.65 5.85 -14.04
CA PRO A 32 -33.88 7.23 -13.65
C PRO A 32 -32.62 8.09 -13.79
N ARG A 33 -32.84 9.31 -14.27
CA ARG A 33 -31.83 10.37 -14.50
C ARG A 33 -31.04 10.67 -13.22
N VAL A 34 -29.74 10.49 -13.31
CA VAL A 34 -28.78 11.00 -12.34
C VAL A 34 -28.71 12.52 -12.49
N VAL A 35 -28.97 13.23 -11.41
CA VAL A 35 -28.76 14.68 -11.32
C VAL A 35 -27.27 14.92 -11.17
N GLU A 36 -26.63 15.47 -12.17
CA GLU A 36 -25.25 15.93 -12.13
C GLU A 36 -25.06 16.94 -10.98
N SER A 37 -24.24 16.57 -10.00
CA SER A 37 -23.77 17.49 -8.97
C SER A 37 -22.80 18.48 -9.60
N ARG A 38 -23.20 19.75 -9.66
CA ARG A 38 -22.31 20.85 -10.06
C ARG A 38 -21.13 20.90 -9.10
N ASP A 39 -19.93 20.73 -9.65
CA ASP A 39 -18.66 21.03 -8.99
C ASP A 39 -18.65 22.49 -8.55
N VAL A 40 -18.73 22.72 -7.25
CA VAL A 40 -18.36 24.00 -6.66
C VAL A 40 -16.84 23.96 -6.42
N ALA A 41 -16.09 24.07 -7.52
CA ALA A 41 -14.66 24.37 -7.47
C ALA A 41 -14.50 25.80 -6.98
N SER A 42 -13.90 25.99 -5.81
CA SER A 42 -13.48 27.28 -5.32
C SER A 42 -12.45 27.89 -6.27
N GLU A 43 -12.80 28.98 -6.92
CA GLU A 43 -11.90 29.82 -7.72
C GLU A 43 -10.84 30.46 -6.81
N TYR A 44 -9.68 29.78 -6.72
CA TYR A 44 -8.40 30.43 -6.43
C TYR A 44 -7.41 29.96 -7.49
N PRO A 45 -6.80 30.87 -8.28
CA PRO A 45 -5.81 30.49 -9.29
C PRO A 45 -4.51 30.12 -8.58
N ASN A 46 -4.35 28.84 -8.27
CA ASN A 46 -3.06 28.27 -7.91
C ASN A 46 -2.32 27.91 -9.18
N SER A 47 -1.38 28.73 -9.60
CA SER A 47 -0.40 28.51 -10.66
C SER A 47 0.70 27.51 -10.25
N ARG A 48 0.34 26.37 -9.65
CA ARG A 48 1.18 25.18 -9.54
C ARG A 48 0.69 24.26 -10.64
N GLY A 49 1.58 23.70 -11.46
CA GLY A 49 1.22 22.67 -12.41
C GLY A 49 0.37 21.62 -11.68
N GLN A 50 -0.97 21.71 -11.85
CA GLN A 50 -1.92 20.88 -11.12
C GLN A 50 -1.70 19.45 -11.61
N ARG A 51 -1.16 18.60 -10.73
CA ARG A 51 -1.24 17.16 -10.93
C ARG A 51 -2.71 16.79 -10.81
N ASN A 52 -3.23 16.13 -11.82
CA ASN A 52 -4.61 15.67 -11.79
C ASN A 52 -4.76 14.58 -10.72
N TRP A 53 -5.85 14.67 -9.96
CA TRP A 53 -6.28 13.59 -9.08
C TRP A 53 -6.39 12.30 -9.90
N PRO A 54 -6.06 11.12 -9.32
CA PRO A 54 -6.24 9.85 -10.03
C PRO A 54 -7.65 9.71 -10.62
N GLU A 55 -7.74 9.18 -11.83
CA GLU A 55 -9.03 8.78 -12.40
C GLU A 55 -9.73 7.79 -11.47
N PRO A 56 -11.06 7.67 -11.51
CA PRO A 56 -11.79 6.69 -10.73
C PRO A 56 -11.19 5.29 -10.89
N MET A 57 -11.18 4.52 -9.79
CA MET A 57 -10.73 3.13 -9.83
C MET A 57 -11.65 2.34 -10.78
N ALA A 58 -11.04 1.52 -11.64
CA ALA A 58 -11.78 0.71 -12.61
C ALA A 58 -12.71 -0.31 -11.92
N GLU A 59 -13.84 -0.60 -12.53
CA GLU A 59 -14.90 -1.45 -11.96
C GLU A 59 -14.41 -2.88 -11.67
N GLU A 60 -13.44 -3.36 -12.45
CA GLU A 60 -12.82 -4.67 -12.26
C GLU A 60 -12.19 -4.85 -10.88
N ALA A 61 -11.77 -3.76 -10.23
CA ALA A 61 -11.27 -3.79 -8.85
C ALA A 61 -12.35 -4.24 -7.85
N PHE A 62 -13.62 -3.97 -8.15
CA PHE A 62 -14.77 -4.33 -7.31
C PHE A 62 -15.31 -5.73 -7.63
N HIS A 63 -14.42 -6.67 -7.94
CA HIS A 63 -14.73 -8.04 -8.27
C HIS A 63 -15.24 -8.83 -7.07
N GLY A 64 -16.23 -9.71 -7.32
CA GLY A 64 -16.70 -10.73 -6.39
C GLY A 64 -17.10 -10.19 -5.03
N LEU A 65 -16.81 -10.94 -3.98
CA LEU A 65 -17.18 -10.62 -2.60
C LEU A 65 -16.59 -9.28 -2.12
N ALA A 66 -15.41 -8.87 -2.60
CA ALA A 66 -14.82 -7.58 -2.24
C ALA A 66 -15.69 -6.41 -2.73
N GLY A 67 -16.19 -6.49 -3.96
CA GLY A 67 -17.12 -5.51 -4.52
C GLY A 67 -18.48 -5.53 -3.84
N ASP A 68 -19.01 -6.71 -3.51
CA ASP A 68 -20.29 -6.85 -2.81
C ASP A 68 -20.26 -6.16 -1.43
N ILE A 69 -19.15 -6.30 -0.70
CA ILE A 69 -18.95 -5.60 0.58
C ILE A 69 -18.97 -4.09 0.37
N VAL A 70 -18.26 -3.57 -0.64
CA VAL A 70 -18.24 -2.14 -0.92
C VAL A 70 -19.63 -1.64 -1.30
N ARG A 71 -20.32 -2.29 -2.24
CA ARG A 71 -21.68 -1.93 -2.70
C ARG A 71 -22.70 -1.93 -1.57
N ALA A 72 -22.57 -2.83 -0.60
CA ALA A 72 -23.49 -2.88 0.56
C ALA A 72 -23.21 -1.73 1.56
N ILE A 73 -21.98 -1.23 1.66
CA ILE A 73 -21.61 -0.20 2.64
C ILE A 73 -21.69 1.21 2.06
N GLU A 74 -21.33 1.40 0.79
CA GLU A 74 -21.20 2.70 0.13
C GLU A 74 -22.43 3.61 0.31
N PRO A 75 -23.68 3.16 0.15
CA PRO A 75 -24.85 4.02 0.35
C PRO A 75 -24.99 4.56 1.76
N HIS A 76 -24.31 3.96 2.73
CA HIS A 76 -24.41 4.24 4.15
C HIS A 76 -23.23 5.02 4.72
N THR A 77 -22.32 5.53 3.88
CA THR A 77 -21.13 6.21 4.34
C THR A 77 -20.72 7.34 3.41
N GLU A 78 -20.03 8.33 3.94
CA GLU A 78 -19.39 9.38 3.15
C GLU A 78 -17.94 9.00 2.73
N ALA A 79 -17.50 7.80 3.08
CA ALA A 79 -16.16 7.33 2.77
C ALA A 79 -16.03 6.99 1.28
N ASP A 80 -14.82 7.18 0.77
CA ASP A 80 -14.45 6.82 -0.60
C ASP A 80 -14.63 5.30 -0.83
N PRO A 81 -15.26 4.86 -1.92
CA PRO A 81 -15.34 3.44 -2.29
C PRO A 81 -13.96 2.77 -2.37
N VAL A 82 -12.93 3.49 -2.83
CA VAL A 82 -11.54 3.03 -2.80
C VAL A 82 -11.09 2.74 -1.38
N ALA A 83 -11.41 3.62 -0.41
CA ALA A 83 -11.07 3.38 0.98
C ALA A 83 -11.79 2.15 1.56
N LEU A 84 -13.05 1.92 1.18
CA LEU A 84 -13.79 0.72 1.59
C LEU A 84 -13.16 -0.54 1.02
N LEU A 85 -12.84 -0.55 -0.28
CA LEU A 85 -12.21 -1.69 -0.95
C LEU A 85 -10.84 -2.01 -0.34
N VAL A 86 -9.97 -1.01 -0.18
CA VAL A 86 -8.63 -1.21 0.38
C VAL A 86 -8.69 -1.75 1.81
N ASN A 87 -9.59 -1.21 2.65
CA ASN A 87 -9.82 -1.76 3.99
C ASN A 87 -10.28 -3.21 3.92
N THR A 88 -11.22 -3.54 3.03
CA THR A 88 -11.72 -4.91 2.83
C THR A 88 -10.57 -5.85 2.47
N LEU A 89 -9.77 -5.50 1.46
CA LEU A 89 -8.66 -6.32 1.00
C LEU A 89 -7.60 -6.53 2.09
N VAL A 90 -7.26 -5.48 2.87
CA VAL A 90 -6.29 -5.59 3.96
C VAL A 90 -6.81 -6.45 5.11
N TYR A 91 -8.08 -6.29 5.48
CA TYR A 91 -8.73 -7.06 6.56
C TYR A 91 -8.85 -8.54 6.17
N VAL A 92 -9.41 -8.83 4.98
CA VAL A 92 -9.53 -10.21 4.49
C VAL A 92 -8.15 -10.83 4.35
N GLY A 93 -7.21 -10.14 3.71
CA GLY A 93 -5.85 -10.63 3.51
C GLY A 93 -5.13 -10.98 4.81
N ASN A 94 -5.36 -10.23 5.90
CA ASN A 94 -4.83 -10.58 7.21
C ASN A 94 -5.60 -11.73 7.88
N ALA A 95 -6.93 -11.72 7.82
CA ALA A 95 -7.78 -12.74 8.44
C ALA A 95 -7.57 -14.13 7.82
N LEU A 96 -7.27 -14.23 6.50
CA LEU A 96 -6.89 -15.47 5.81
C LEU A 96 -5.66 -16.15 6.42
N GLY A 97 -4.76 -15.38 7.02
CA GLY A 97 -3.53 -15.92 7.56
C GLY A 97 -2.52 -16.30 6.46
N ARG A 98 -1.56 -17.17 6.82
CA ARG A 98 -0.38 -17.44 6.00
C ARG A 98 -0.51 -18.65 5.06
N THR A 99 -1.60 -19.40 5.11
CA THR A 99 -1.75 -20.64 4.35
C THR A 99 -1.81 -20.38 2.86
N VAL A 100 -2.67 -19.45 2.43
CA VAL A 100 -2.86 -19.11 1.01
C VAL A 100 -1.72 -18.22 0.53
N HIS A 101 -1.10 -18.63 -0.58
CA HIS A 101 0.04 -17.88 -1.12
C HIS A 101 0.30 -18.16 -2.60
N GLY A 102 0.96 -17.23 -3.26
CA GLY A 102 1.64 -17.43 -4.54
C GLY A 102 3.14 -17.65 -4.33
N VAL A 103 3.81 -18.12 -5.36
CA VAL A 103 5.28 -18.25 -5.39
C VAL A 103 5.80 -17.63 -6.67
N ALA A 104 6.80 -16.76 -6.54
CA ALA A 104 7.59 -16.24 -7.65
C ALA A 104 9.05 -16.58 -7.37
N GLU A 105 9.70 -17.34 -8.27
CA GLU A 105 11.02 -17.94 -8.06
C GLU A 105 11.08 -18.73 -6.73
N ALA A 106 11.86 -18.26 -5.76
CA ALA A 106 11.98 -18.84 -4.42
C ALA A 106 11.16 -18.09 -3.36
N ASP A 107 10.53 -16.96 -3.73
CA ASP A 107 9.88 -16.07 -2.79
C ASP A 107 8.40 -16.43 -2.57
N TYR A 108 8.02 -16.39 -1.30
CA TYR A 108 6.67 -16.61 -0.83
C TYR A 108 5.87 -15.29 -0.84
N HIS A 109 4.73 -15.28 -1.52
CA HIS A 109 3.84 -14.12 -1.61
C HIS A 109 2.49 -14.43 -0.95
N GLY A 110 2.36 -14.09 0.33
CA GLY A 110 1.10 -14.24 1.07
C GLY A 110 0.10 -13.12 0.80
N THR A 111 -1.06 -13.23 1.44
CA THR A 111 -2.16 -12.25 1.34
C THR A 111 -2.00 -11.05 2.26
N ASN A 112 -0.92 -10.96 3.02
CA ASN A 112 -0.63 -9.83 3.89
C ASN A 112 -0.27 -8.58 3.07
N LEU A 113 -1.13 -7.58 3.11
CA LEU A 113 -0.96 -6.31 2.39
C LEU A 113 -0.52 -5.20 3.34
N PHE A 114 0.30 -4.27 2.83
CA PHE A 114 0.59 -2.99 3.45
C PHE A 114 -0.02 -1.88 2.59
N ALA A 115 -0.93 -1.10 3.16
CA ALA A 115 -1.64 -0.05 2.46
C ALA A 115 -1.69 1.25 3.26
N VAL A 116 -1.60 2.38 2.57
CA VAL A 116 -1.73 3.70 3.16
C VAL A 116 -2.77 4.51 2.40
N LEU A 117 -3.79 4.99 3.11
CA LEU A 117 -4.80 5.90 2.60
C LEU A 117 -4.32 7.35 2.80
N ALA A 118 -3.99 8.02 1.71
CA ALA A 118 -3.58 9.41 1.68
C ALA A 118 -4.76 10.31 1.29
N GLY A 119 -5.12 11.24 2.16
CA GLY A 119 -6.16 12.23 1.90
C GLY A 119 -5.65 13.64 2.16
N GLU A 120 -6.33 14.66 1.66
CA GLU A 120 -5.91 16.04 1.86
C GLU A 120 -6.07 16.49 3.31
N THR A 121 -7.14 16.04 3.99
CA THR A 121 -7.46 16.45 5.37
C THR A 121 -8.20 15.34 6.13
N ALA A 122 -8.52 15.59 7.42
CA ALA A 122 -9.43 14.77 8.22
C ALA A 122 -10.83 14.61 7.58
N LYS A 123 -11.23 15.53 6.69
CA LYS A 123 -12.51 15.48 5.96
C LYS A 123 -12.61 14.31 4.96
N GLY A 124 -11.52 13.63 4.64
CA GLY A 124 -11.50 12.45 3.75
C GLY A 124 -12.17 11.19 4.31
N ARG A 125 -12.76 11.24 5.52
CA ARG A 125 -13.54 10.15 6.12
C ARG A 125 -12.82 8.79 6.18
N LYS A 126 -11.50 8.78 6.19
CA LYS A 126 -10.67 7.56 6.23
C LYS A 126 -11.02 6.66 7.42
N GLY A 127 -11.27 7.23 8.60
CA GLY A 127 -11.63 6.47 9.80
C GLY A 127 -13.00 5.77 9.69
N SER A 128 -13.97 6.39 9.01
CA SER A 128 -15.31 5.83 8.82
C SER A 128 -15.27 4.58 7.95
N SER A 129 -14.46 4.56 6.87
CA SER A 129 -14.32 3.39 6.00
C SER A 129 -13.84 2.16 6.77
N ARG A 130 -12.79 2.32 7.60
CA ARG A 130 -12.31 1.22 8.46
C ARG A 130 -13.37 0.77 9.46
N GLY A 131 -14.08 1.71 10.07
CA GLY A 131 -15.10 1.40 11.08
C GLY A 131 -16.20 0.46 10.58
N HIS A 132 -16.64 0.61 9.32
CA HIS A 132 -17.62 -0.29 8.71
C HIS A 132 -17.06 -1.69 8.48
N ILE A 133 -15.84 -1.81 7.97
CA ILE A 133 -15.19 -3.11 7.75
C ILE A 133 -14.90 -3.81 9.07
N HIS A 134 -14.42 -3.08 10.08
CA HIS A 134 -14.20 -3.66 11.42
C HIS A 134 -15.47 -4.24 12.03
N LYS A 135 -16.63 -3.54 11.90
CA LYS A 135 -17.94 -4.04 12.36
C LYS A 135 -18.37 -5.32 11.65
N LEU A 136 -18.05 -5.47 10.35
CA LEU A 136 -18.31 -6.70 9.61
C LEU A 136 -17.47 -7.84 10.19
N PHE A 137 -16.16 -7.63 10.38
CA PHE A 137 -15.25 -8.64 10.93
C PHE A 137 -15.53 -8.99 12.40
N ASP A 138 -16.06 -8.06 13.18
CA ASP A 138 -16.53 -8.33 14.55
C ASP A 138 -17.65 -9.37 14.59
N ARG A 139 -18.38 -9.56 13.47
CA ARG A 139 -19.39 -10.63 13.34
C ARG A 139 -18.82 -11.94 12.81
N ILE A 140 -17.67 -11.94 12.16
CA ILE A 140 -17.08 -13.09 11.46
C ILE A 140 -16.01 -13.77 12.32
N ASP A 141 -15.05 -13.00 12.82
CA ASP A 141 -13.97 -13.45 13.72
C ASP A 141 -13.76 -12.41 14.82
N PRO A 142 -14.67 -12.34 15.82
CA PRO A 142 -14.62 -11.32 16.87
C PRO A 142 -13.35 -11.40 17.72
N VAL A 143 -12.78 -12.59 17.87
CA VAL A 143 -11.51 -12.76 18.61
C VAL A 143 -10.38 -12.08 17.88
N TRP A 144 -10.19 -12.38 16.59
CA TRP A 144 -9.17 -11.74 15.78
C TRP A 144 -9.42 -10.23 15.64
N ALA A 145 -10.64 -9.82 15.34
CA ALA A 145 -10.99 -8.41 15.16
C ALA A 145 -10.63 -7.55 16.37
N ASN A 146 -10.85 -8.06 17.59
CA ASN A 146 -10.66 -7.31 18.82
C ASN A 146 -9.30 -7.53 19.49
N THR A 147 -8.60 -8.64 19.21
CA THR A 147 -7.32 -8.94 19.86
C THR A 147 -6.11 -8.87 18.92
N ARG A 148 -6.33 -9.04 17.61
CA ARG A 148 -5.26 -9.07 16.60
C ARG A 148 -5.27 -7.86 15.67
N THR A 149 -6.20 -6.91 15.88
CA THR A 149 -6.22 -5.60 15.22
C THR A 149 -5.82 -4.53 16.22
N MET A 150 -4.60 -4.01 16.12
CA MET A 150 -4.05 -3.06 17.08
C MET A 150 -3.24 -1.96 16.40
N GLY A 151 -3.02 -0.85 17.09
CA GLY A 151 -2.18 0.28 16.66
C GLY A 151 -1.07 0.55 17.65
N GLY A 152 -0.32 1.64 17.38
CA GLY A 152 0.77 2.07 18.26
C GLY A 152 2.12 1.45 17.88
N LEU A 153 2.41 1.36 16.59
CA LEU A 153 3.67 0.84 16.05
C LEU A 153 4.84 1.78 16.38
N SER A 154 5.41 1.63 17.57
CA SER A 154 6.40 2.52 18.14
C SER A 154 7.83 1.96 18.18
N SER A 155 8.02 0.66 17.96
CA SER A 155 9.34 0.04 17.87
C SER A 155 9.30 -1.30 17.13
N GLY A 156 10.46 -1.74 16.63
CA GLY A 156 10.59 -3.05 16.00
C GLY A 156 10.46 -4.20 17.00
N GLU A 157 10.98 -4.03 18.21
CA GLU A 157 10.84 -4.99 19.29
C GLU A 157 9.38 -5.19 19.69
N GLY A 158 8.60 -4.10 19.76
CA GLY A 158 7.16 -4.15 20.02
C GLY A 158 6.41 -4.94 18.95
N LEU A 159 6.81 -4.79 17.68
CA LEU A 159 6.24 -5.57 16.57
C LEU A 159 6.51 -7.06 16.73
N ILE A 160 7.76 -7.46 17.06
CA ILE A 160 8.09 -8.86 17.30
C ILE A 160 7.30 -9.38 18.52
N TRP A 161 7.23 -8.58 19.59
CA TRP A 161 6.55 -8.97 20.82
C TRP A 161 5.07 -9.28 20.61
N ALA A 162 4.41 -8.54 19.73
CA ALA A 162 3.00 -8.74 19.40
C ALA A 162 2.69 -10.09 18.70
N VAL A 163 3.71 -10.77 18.15
CA VAL A 163 3.59 -12.06 17.42
C VAL A 163 4.65 -13.08 17.84
N ARG A 164 5.26 -12.88 19.00
CA ARG A 164 6.40 -13.65 19.47
C ARG A 164 6.15 -15.14 19.59
N ASP A 165 7.22 -15.89 19.44
CA ASP A 165 7.23 -17.32 19.71
C ASP A 165 7.29 -17.58 21.23
N PRO A 166 6.99 -18.81 21.69
CA PRO A 166 7.19 -19.20 23.09
C PRO A 166 8.65 -18.99 23.52
N ILE A 167 8.84 -18.56 24.77
CA ILE A 167 10.17 -18.41 25.35
C ILE A 167 10.38 -19.58 26.31
N GLU A 168 11.38 -20.38 25.99
CA GLU A 168 11.79 -21.54 26.78
C GLU A 168 13.06 -21.23 27.57
N LYS A 169 13.16 -21.81 28.74
CA LYS A 169 14.35 -21.73 29.60
C LYS A 169 14.70 -23.12 30.12
N THR A 170 15.96 -23.47 30.03
CA THR A 170 16.45 -24.67 30.63
C THR A 170 16.80 -24.39 32.08
N GLU A 171 16.14 -25.10 33.03
CA GLU A 171 16.34 -24.95 34.44
C GLU A 171 16.87 -26.29 35.05
N ALA A 172 17.74 -26.21 36.05
CA ALA A 172 18.23 -27.40 36.73
C ALA A 172 17.18 -27.92 37.70
N ILE A 173 16.89 -29.22 37.61
CA ILE A 173 15.92 -29.88 38.47
C ILE A 173 16.48 -29.95 39.93
N LYS A 174 15.62 -29.58 40.86
CA LYS A 174 15.94 -29.65 42.29
C LYS A 174 15.00 -30.62 43.01
N GLU A 175 15.52 -31.63 43.65
CA GLU A 175 14.79 -32.45 44.61
C GLU A 175 15.19 -32.11 46.03
N LYS A 176 14.18 -31.83 46.90
CA LYS A 176 14.37 -31.44 48.31
C LYS A 176 15.43 -30.32 48.49
N GLY A 177 15.47 -29.35 47.53
CA GLY A 177 16.40 -28.23 47.58
C GLY A 177 17.80 -28.49 47.07
N ARG A 178 18.13 -29.74 46.62
CA ARG A 178 19.42 -30.09 46.02
C ARG A 178 19.29 -30.32 44.51
N TYR A 179 20.29 -29.89 43.76
CA TYR A 179 20.36 -30.16 42.32
C TYR A 179 20.53 -31.67 42.09
N THR A 180 19.70 -32.22 41.18
CA THR A 180 19.78 -33.64 40.76
C THR A 180 20.87 -33.88 39.72
N GLY A 181 21.37 -32.87 39.06
CA GLY A 181 22.24 -32.94 37.87
C GLY A 181 21.47 -33.04 36.56
N GLU A 182 20.16 -33.13 36.61
CA GLU A 182 19.27 -33.13 35.45
C GLU A 182 18.74 -31.73 35.16
N TYR A 183 18.33 -31.50 33.91
CA TYR A 183 17.78 -30.24 33.46
C TYR A 183 16.44 -30.50 32.79
N GLU A 184 15.50 -29.56 32.96
CA GLU A 184 14.22 -29.55 32.27
C GLU A 184 14.05 -28.24 31.47
N THR A 185 13.29 -28.30 30.38
CA THR A 185 12.91 -27.12 29.61
C THR A 185 11.55 -26.65 30.06
N VAL A 186 11.49 -25.45 30.58
CA VAL A 186 10.26 -24.81 31.07
C VAL A 186 9.88 -23.68 30.15
N ILE A 187 8.61 -23.63 29.73
CA ILE A 187 8.06 -22.49 28.98
C ILE A 187 7.81 -21.35 29.97
N VAL A 188 8.58 -20.28 29.87
CA VAL A 188 8.46 -19.10 30.75
C VAL A 188 7.51 -18.04 30.19
N ASP A 189 7.28 -18.05 28.88
CA ASP A 189 6.27 -17.25 28.18
C ASP A 189 5.68 -18.11 27.06
N ALA A 190 4.35 -18.27 27.05
CA ALA A 190 3.68 -19.10 26.06
C ALA A 190 3.72 -18.54 24.63
N GLY A 191 4.16 -17.29 24.48
CA GLY A 191 4.15 -16.61 23.19
C GLY A 191 2.74 -16.21 22.74
N VAL A 192 2.58 -16.08 21.44
CA VAL A 192 1.31 -15.73 20.80
C VAL A 192 1.02 -16.78 19.73
N ASP A 193 -0.08 -17.53 19.89
CA ASP A 193 -0.45 -18.62 18.98
C ASP A 193 -0.99 -18.08 17.65
N ASP A 194 -1.91 -17.11 17.69
CA ASP A 194 -2.42 -16.45 16.47
C ASP A 194 -1.38 -15.48 15.94
N LYS A 195 -0.66 -15.90 14.91
CA LYS A 195 0.40 -15.12 14.26
C LYS A 195 -0.12 -14.05 13.29
N ARG A 196 -1.44 -13.94 13.11
CA ARG A 196 -2.08 -12.87 12.33
C ARG A 196 -2.03 -11.59 13.16
N LEU A 197 -1.63 -10.49 12.54
CA LEU A 197 -1.62 -9.16 13.16
C LEU A 197 -1.95 -8.09 12.12
N LEU A 198 -3.06 -7.38 12.31
CA LEU A 198 -3.38 -6.18 11.55
C LEU A 198 -2.98 -4.95 12.36
N VAL A 199 -1.93 -4.27 11.91
CA VAL A 199 -1.51 -3.00 12.49
C VAL A 199 -2.28 -1.87 11.81
N PHE A 200 -3.07 -1.13 12.59
CA PHE A 200 -3.81 0.04 12.13
C PHE A 200 -3.25 1.32 12.73
N GLU A 201 -2.74 2.20 11.88
CA GLU A 201 -2.14 3.49 12.27
C GLU A 201 -2.95 4.67 11.71
N PRO A 202 -3.85 5.27 12.51
CA PRO A 202 -4.65 6.41 12.08
C PRO A 202 -3.81 7.66 11.81
N GLU A 203 -2.61 7.72 12.37
CA GLU A 203 -1.60 8.77 12.17
C GLU A 203 -0.28 8.15 11.70
N PHE A 204 -0.25 7.63 10.48
CA PHE A 204 0.92 6.91 9.94
C PHE A 204 2.20 7.78 9.91
N ALA A 205 2.05 9.11 9.90
CA ALA A 205 3.19 10.03 10.05
C ALA A 205 3.99 9.78 11.34
N SER A 206 3.36 9.30 12.40
CA SER A 206 4.04 8.96 13.66
C SER A 206 5.00 7.78 13.48
N VAL A 207 4.61 6.76 12.70
CA VAL A 207 5.46 5.61 12.36
C VAL A 207 6.68 6.06 11.56
N LEU A 208 6.49 6.93 10.56
CA LEU A 208 7.59 7.49 9.77
C LEU A 208 8.59 8.25 10.65
N LYS A 209 8.09 9.04 11.61
CA LYS A 209 8.95 9.76 12.59
C LYS A 209 9.74 8.82 13.51
N VAL A 210 9.16 7.69 13.90
CA VAL A 210 9.85 6.69 14.74
C VAL A 210 10.98 6.01 13.96
N MET A 211 10.78 5.74 12.67
CA MET A 211 11.78 5.06 11.85
C MET A 211 13.07 5.85 11.67
N VAL A 212 13.01 7.19 11.63
CA VAL A 212 14.19 8.06 11.50
C VAL A 212 14.99 8.25 12.79
N ARG A 213 14.50 7.76 13.91
CA ARG A 213 15.25 7.86 15.18
C ARG A 213 16.52 7.02 15.11
N GLU A 214 17.60 7.57 15.63
CA GLU A 214 18.85 6.84 15.73
C GLU A 214 18.68 5.53 16.50
N GLY A 215 19.19 4.43 15.94
CA GLY A 215 19.04 3.09 16.51
C GLY A 215 17.69 2.40 16.25
N SER A 216 16.76 3.02 15.53
CA SER A 216 15.47 2.37 15.21
C SER A 216 15.67 1.17 14.28
N ILE A 217 15.17 0.01 14.70
CA ILE A 217 15.14 -1.21 13.89
C ILE A 217 13.77 -1.46 13.25
N LEU A 218 12.85 -0.48 13.33
CA LEU A 218 11.48 -0.65 12.87
C LEU A 218 11.41 -0.86 11.34
N SER A 219 12.11 -0.05 10.56
CA SER A 219 12.09 -0.15 9.09
C SER A 219 12.56 -1.52 8.57
N PRO A 220 13.72 -2.08 8.97
CA PRO A 220 14.13 -3.42 8.56
C PRO A 220 13.15 -4.52 9.01
N LEU A 221 12.56 -4.42 10.20
CA LEU A 221 11.61 -5.43 10.68
C LEU A 221 10.27 -5.38 9.96
N VAL A 222 9.77 -4.20 9.62
CA VAL A 222 8.57 -4.06 8.76
C VAL A 222 8.81 -4.69 7.38
N ARG A 223 10.01 -4.52 6.81
CA ARG A 223 10.37 -5.18 5.54
C ARG A 223 10.40 -6.71 5.68
N GLN A 224 11.00 -7.24 6.75
CA GLN A 224 11.00 -8.68 7.02
C GLN A 224 9.58 -9.23 7.25
N ALA A 225 8.71 -8.46 7.92
CA ALA A 225 7.32 -8.83 8.12
C ALA A 225 6.57 -9.00 6.79
N TRP A 226 6.82 -8.13 5.82
CA TRP A 226 6.23 -8.23 4.49
C TRP A 226 6.82 -9.37 3.66
N ASP A 227 8.15 -9.56 3.72
CA ASP A 227 8.87 -10.54 2.89
C ASP A 227 8.67 -11.97 3.42
N THR A 228 9.00 -12.23 4.68
CA THR A 228 9.10 -13.60 5.22
C THR A 228 8.19 -13.87 6.41
N GLY A 229 7.87 -12.85 7.21
CA GLY A 229 7.19 -13.02 8.50
C GLY A 229 8.08 -13.67 9.58
N ASN A 230 9.37 -13.89 9.32
CA ASN A 230 10.33 -14.38 10.30
C ASN A 230 11.11 -13.18 10.86
N LEU A 231 10.78 -12.80 12.08
CA LEU A 231 11.32 -11.60 12.72
C LEU A 231 12.23 -11.99 13.88
N ARG A 232 13.37 -11.31 14.02
CA ARG A 232 14.27 -11.53 15.16
C ARG A 232 15.15 -10.33 15.46
N THR A 233 15.55 -10.20 16.71
CA THR A 233 16.64 -9.33 17.12
C THR A 233 17.84 -10.19 17.56
N MET A 234 19.05 -9.81 17.11
CA MET A 234 20.29 -10.50 17.49
C MET A 234 20.93 -9.79 18.69
N VAL A 235 20.25 -9.83 19.83
CA VAL A 235 20.75 -9.28 21.10
C VAL A 235 21.25 -10.41 21.99
N LYS A 236 22.32 -10.15 22.76
CA LYS A 236 22.98 -11.16 23.62
C LYS A 236 22.02 -11.70 24.68
N ASN A 237 21.23 -10.82 25.29
CA ASN A 237 20.32 -11.18 26.36
C ASN A 237 18.88 -11.03 25.88
N ASN A 238 18.09 -12.10 26.01
CA ASN A 238 16.66 -12.13 25.70
C ASN A 238 16.31 -11.73 24.25
N PRO A 239 16.79 -12.47 23.21
CA PRO A 239 16.45 -12.22 21.82
C PRO A 239 14.95 -12.44 21.61
N ALA A 240 14.27 -11.44 21.05
CA ALA A 240 12.88 -11.59 20.62
C ALA A 240 12.83 -12.28 19.25
N VAL A 241 12.00 -13.31 19.12
CA VAL A 241 11.80 -14.08 17.88
C VAL A 241 10.32 -14.25 17.61
N ALA A 242 9.95 -14.17 16.34
CA ALA A 242 8.63 -14.53 15.84
C ALA A 242 8.79 -15.25 14.49
N THR A 243 8.23 -16.45 14.42
CA THR A 243 8.29 -17.31 13.23
C THR A 243 6.93 -17.37 12.55
N GLY A 244 6.91 -17.21 11.24
CA GLY A 244 5.69 -17.33 10.45
C GLY A 244 4.62 -16.26 10.72
N ALA A 245 5.01 -15.09 11.23
CA ALA A 245 4.08 -13.99 11.45
C ALA A 245 3.39 -13.54 10.16
N HIS A 246 2.08 -13.25 10.24
CA HIS A 246 1.26 -12.77 9.15
C HIS A 246 0.78 -11.36 9.47
N ILE A 247 1.59 -10.38 9.11
CA ILE A 247 1.39 -8.99 9.50
C ILE A 247 0.91 -8.20 8.29
N SER A 248 -0.21 -7.48 8.45
CA SER A 248 -0.67 -6.44 7.53
C SER A 248 -0.58 -5.08 8.20
N ILE A 249 -0.37 -4.02 7.42
CA ILE A 249 -0.31 -2.65 7.94
C ILE A 249 -1.29 -1.78 7.14
N LEU A 250 -2.15 -1.06 7.85
CA LEU A 250 -3.07 -0.09 7.30
C LEU A 250 -2.81 1.27 7.93
N GLY A 251 -2.34 2.22 7.13
CA GLY A 251 -2.00 3.57 7.59
C GLY A 251 -2.94 4.63 7.02
N HIS A 252 -3.23 5.66 7.83
CA HIS A 252 -3.86 6.89 7.35
C HIS A 252 -2.90 8.06 7.51
N VAL A 253 -2.83 8.91 6.49
CA VAL A 253 -1.91 10.05 6.48
C VAL A 253 -2.48 11.18 5.62
N THR A 254 -2.00 12.40 5.78
CA THR A 254 -2.19 13.46 4.79
C THR A 254 -1.04 13.44 3.78
N LYS A 255 -1.32 13.90 2.54
CA LYS A 255 -0.29 14.01 1.50
C LYS A 255 0.92 14.83 1.97
N ASP A 256 0.68 15.96 2.64
CA ASP A 256 1.74 16.86 3.09
C ASP A 256 2.62 16.22 4.16
N GLU A 257 2.03 15.50 5.11
CA GLU A 257 2.79 14.75 6.11
C GLU A 257 3.61 13.63 5.47
N LEU A 258 3.01 12.92 4.52
CA LEU A 258 3.70 11.85 3.81
C LEU A 258 4.93 12.37 3.06
N LEU A 259 4.78 13.43 2.27
CA LEU A 259 5.89 14.05 1.56
C LEU A 259 6.96 14.61 2.51
N ARG A 260 6.54 15.14 3.66
CA ARG A 260 7.46 15.70 4.64
C ARG A 260 8.32 14.64 5.33
N TYR A 261 7.75 13.48 5.67
CA TYR A 261 8.43 12.49 6.51
C TYR A 261 8.99 11.30 5.74
N LEU A 262 8.41 10.94 4.58
CA LEU A 262 8.92 9.85 3.76
C LEU A 262 10.15 10.27 2.94
N SER A 263 10.16 11.52 2.41
CA SER A 263 11.26 12.02 1.58
C SER A 263 12.59 12.13 2.32
N ASP A 264 12.56 12.36 3.64
CA ASP A 264 13.77 12.46 4.46
C ASP A 264 14.31 11.08 4.88
N THR A 265 13.49 10.03 4.75
CA THR A 265 13.77 8.77 5.44
C THR A 265 14.33 7.69 4.54
N GLU A 266 13.81 7.50 3.30
CA GLU A 266 14.04 6.17 2.73
C GLU A 266 13.85 6.00 1.20
N PRO A 267 14.37 6.88 0.33
CA PRO A 267 14.20 6.66 -1.11
C PRO A 267 14.85 5.37 -1.64
N GLY A 268 15.74 4.75 -0.85
CA GLY A 268 16.59 3.65 -1.35
C GLY A 268 16.53 2.32 -0.60
N ASN A 269 15.88 2.24 0.58
CA ASN A 269 15.98 1.02 1.41
C ASN A 269 14.85 -0.01 1.19
N GLY A 270 13.89 0.29 0.33
CA GLY A 270 12.81 -0.62 -0.01
C GLY A 270 11.66 -0.69 1.01
N PHE A 271 11.59 0.21 2.00
CA PHE A 271 10.42 0.29 2.90
C PHE A 271 9.18 0.71 2.14
N ALA A 272 9.27 1.84 1.41
CA ALA A 272 8.13 2.47 0.77
C ALA A 272 7.49 1.63 -0.36
N ASN A 273 8.25 0.78 -1.05
CA ASN A 273 7.72 -0.07 -2.12
C ASN A 273 6.98 -1.33 -1.64
N ARG A 274 6.98 -1.58 -0.34
CA ARG A 274 6.14 -2.63 0.26
C ARG A 274 4.73 -2.13 0.59
N PHE A 275 4.52 -0.82 0.53
CA PHE A 275 3.22 -0.19 0.72
C PHE A 275 2.58 0.16 -0.63
N MET A 276 1.29 -0.07 -0.74
CA MET A 276 0.45 0.53 -1.77
C MET A 276 -0.12 1.85 -1.24
N TRP A 277 -0.06 2.88 -2.06
CA TRP A 277 -0.46 4.24 -1.71
C TRP A 277 -1.75 4.60 -2.43
N PHE A 278 -2.79 4.94 -1.70
CA PHE A 278 -4.12 5.22 -2.27
C PHE A 278 -4.57 6.63 -1.93
N CYS A 279 -4.85 7.43 -2.93
CA CYS A 279 -5.52 8.72 -2.78
C CYS A 279 -7.00 8.49 -2.48
N VAL A 280 -7.51 9.10 -1.41
CA VAL A 280 -8.90 8.96 -1.01
C VAL A 280 -9.49 10.32 -0.61
N ARG A 281 -10.76 10.53 -0.97
CA ARG A 281 -11.52 11.73 -0.66
C ARG A 281 -12.93 11.38 -0.22
N ARG A 282 -13.67 12.33 0.31
CA ARG A 282 -15.08 12.13 0.63
C ARG A 282 -15.86 11.91 -0.67
N SER A 283 -16.66 10.84 -0.75
CA SER A 283 -17.43 10.49 -1.94
C SER A 283 -18.78 11.22 -2.01
N GLN A 284 -19.45 11.38 -0.89
CA GLN A 284 -20.78 11.97 -0.81
C GLN A 284 -21.01 12.70 0.52
N VAL A 285 -22.11 13.41 0.64
CA VAL A 285 -22.50 14.14 1.84
C VAL A 285 -23.78 13.54 2.42
N LEU A 286 -23.71 13.04 3.64
CA LEU A 286 -24.82 12.42 4.36
C LEU A 286 -25.05 13.15 5.70
N PRO A 287 -25.76 14.29 5.72
CA PRO A 287 -25.92 15.15 6.92
C PRO A 287 -26.56 14.40 8.10
N GLU A 288 -27.50 13.51 7.84
CA GLU A 288 -28.19 12.71 8.85
C GLU A 288 -27.47 11.40 9.19
N GLY A 289 -26.24 11.21 8.65
CA GLY A 289 -25.56 9.92 8.64
C GLY A 289 -26.17 8.93 7.63
N GLY A 290 -25.43 7.91 7.23
CA GLY A 290 -25.85 6.97 6.18
C GLY A 290 -26.73 5.82 6.66
N GLY A 291 -27.12 5.79 7.93
CA GLY A 291 -27.81 4.64 8.50
C GLY A 291 -26.87 3.45 8.75
N THR A 292 -27.44 2.25 8.81
CA THR A 292 -26.68 1.02 9.11
C THR A 292 -26.71 0.11 7.89
N PRO A 293 -25.54 -0.27 7.34
CA PRO A 293 -25.46 -1.27 6.27
C PRO A 293 -26.03 -2.61 6.71
N ASP A 294 -26.68 -3.33 5.80
CA ASP A 294 -27.05 -4.72 6.05
C ASP A 294 -25.88 -5.67 5.75
N TYR A 295 -25.29 -6.22 6.77
CA TYR A 295 -24.19 -7.18 6.64
C TYR A 295 -24.64 -8.65 6.57
N ASN A 296 -25.95 -8.96 6.72
CA ASN A 296 -26.41 -10.35 6.87
C ASN A 296 -26.06 -11.23 5.66
N GLY A 297 -26.21 -10.67 4.43
CA GLY A 297 -25.84 -11.37 3.20
C GLY A 297 -24.33 -11.54 2.97
N LEU A 298 -23.47 -10.88 3.77
CA LEU A 298 -22.02 -10.86 3.60
C LEU A 298 -21.29 -11.75 4.60
N VAL A 299 -21.86 -11.96 5.80
CA VAL A 299 -21.17 -12.67 6.89
C VAL A 299 -20.86 -14.11 6.51
N GLN A 300 -21.87 -14.87 6.04
CA GLN A 300 -21.68 -16.28 5.72
C GLN A 300 -20.74 -16.49 4.51
N PRO A 301 -20.91 -15.80 3.36
CA PRO A 301 -19.97 -15.94 2.26
C PRO A 301 -18.52 -15.61 2.62
N LEU A 302 -18.30 -14.57 3.45
CA LEU A 302 -16.97 -14.21 3.87
C LEU A 302 -16.38 -15.22 4.87
N HIS A 303 -17.19 -15.73 5.79
CA HIS A 303 -16.79 -16.81 6.69
C HIS A 303 -16.37 -18.07 5.89
N ASP A 304 -17.20 -18.47 4.92
CA ASP A 304 -16.92 -19.65 4.11
C ASP A 304 -15.64 -19.49 3.27
N ALA A 305 -15.41 -18.29 2.71
CA ALA A 305 -14.17 -17.97 2.01
C ALA A 305 -12.94 -18.08 2.94
N LEU A 306 -13.02 -17.57 4.17
CA LEU A 306 -11.94 -17.66 5.14
C LEU A 306 -11.65 -19.12 5.55
N GLU A 307 -12.70 -19.94 5.77
CA GLU A 307 -12.53 -21.35 6.12
C GLU A 307 -11.93 -22.14 4.97
N LYS A 308 -12.48 -21.98 3.74
CA LYS A 308 -11.96 -22.66 2.55
C LYS A 308 -10.50 -22.32 2.26
N ALA A 309 -10.12 -21.07 2.45
CA ALA A 309 -8.76 -20.60 2.23
C ALA A 309 -7.72 -21.29 3.12
N LYS A 310 -8.10 -21.81 4.30
CA LYS A 310 -7.19 -22.57 5.18
C LYS A 310 -6.71 -23.86 4.52
N GLU A 311 -7.44 -24.38 3.55
CA GLU A 311 -7.16 -25.63 2.85
C GLU A 311 -6.45 -25.42 1.51
N ILE A 312 -6.50 -24.20 0.94
CA ILE A 312 -6.02 -23.93 -0.44
C ILE A 312 -4.50 -24.07 -0.58
N GLY A 313 -3.71 -23.53 0.33
CA GLY A 313 -2.26 -23.54 0.20
C GLY A 313 -1.74 -22.68 -0.96
N ARG A 314 -0.89 -23.25 -1.84
CA ARG A 314 -0.29 -22.53 -2.97
C ARG A 314 -1.26 -22.39 -4.14
N LEU A 315 -1.55 -21.16 -4.56
CA LEU A 315 -2.29 -20.84 -5.77
C LEU A 315 -1.36 -20.63 -6.98
N GLN A 316 -1.76 -21.16 -8.12
CA GLN A 316 -1.11 -20.94 -9.41
C GLN A 316 -2.09 -20.27 -10.38
N ARG A 317 -1.56 -19.63 -11.42
CA ARG A 317 -2.38 -19.07 -12.49
C ARG A 317 -2.89 -20.19 -13.40
N ASP A 318 -4.13 -20.11 -13.82
CA ASP A 318 -4.68 -20.91 -14.90
C ASP A 318 -3.97 -20.54 -16.23
N PRO A 319 -4.19 -21.28 -17.33
CA PRO A 319 -3.54 -20.99 -18.60
C PRO A 319 -3.79 -19.57 -19.12
N GLN A 320 -5.02 -19.05 -19.03
CA GLN A 320 -5.38 -17.73 -19.53
C GLN A 320 -4.77 -16.60 -18.69
N ALA A 321 -4.83 -16.71 -17.38
CA ALA A 321 -4.17 -15.74 -16.47
C ALA A 321 -2.65 -15.79 -16.63
N ARG A 322 -2.06 -16.96 -16.94
CA ARG A 322 -0.61 -17.10 -17.16
C ARG A 322 -0.17 -16.39 -18.42
N GLU A 323 -0.92 -16.53 -19.50
CA GLU A 323 -0.62 -15.85 -20.77
C GLU A 323 -0.73 -14.32 -20.62
N SER A 324 -1.83 -13.84 -20.03
CA SER A 324 -2.01 -12.43 -19.73
C SER A 324 -0.91 -11.87 -18.81
N TRP A 325 -0.52 -12.65 -17.79
CA TRP A 325 0.59 -12.27 -16.90
C TRP A 325 1.90 -12.14 -17.65
N ALA A 326 2.23 -13.07 -18.54
CA ALA A 326 3.45 -13.03 -19.32
C ALA A 326 3.52 -11.81 -20.24
N ALA A 327 2.37 -11.36 -20.77
CA ALA A 327 2.27 -10.18 -21.61
C ALA A 327 2.53 -8.86 -20.84
N ILE A 328 2.03 -8.75 -19.60
CA ILE A 328 2.13 -7.51 -18.80
C ILE A 328 3.36 -7.46 -17.90
N TYR A 329 3.99 -8.61 -17.62
CA TYR A 329 5.10 -8.70 -16.67
C TYR A 329 6.29 -7.78 -17.00
N PRO A 330 6.75 -7.65 -18.26
CA PRO A 330 7.85 -6.75 -18.61
C PRO A 330 7.60 -5.31 -18.14
N ASP A 331 6.39 -4.77 -18.36
CA ASP A 331 6.05 -3.40 -18.01
C ASP A 331 5.88 -3.21 -16.49
N LEU A 332 5.35 -4.23 -15.78
CA LEU A 332 5.28 -4.20 -14.32
C LEU A 332 6.66 -4.23 -13.66
N SER A 333 7.61 -4.95 -14.26
CA SER A 333 8.97 -5.09 -13.72
C SER A 333 9.93 -3.99 -14.19
N GLU A 334 9.50 -3.11 -15.11
CA GLU A 334 10.32 -2.01 -15.58
C GLU A 334 10.55 -0.96 -14.49
N GLY A 335 11.84 -0.65 -14.22
CA GLY A 335 12.22 0.36 -13.24
C GLY A 335 11.83 1.77 -13.69
N LYS A 336 11.26 2.55 -12.79
CA LYS A 336 10.88 3.96 -13.02
C LYS A 336 11.81 4.90 -12.25
N PRO A 337 12.11 6.11 -12.77
CA PRO A 337 13.02 7.04 -12.10
C PRO A 337 12.39 7.74 -10.90
N GLY A 338 13.25 8.26 -10.02
CA GLY A 338 12.88 9.15 -8.91
C GLY A 338 12.14 8.45 -7.77
N LEU A 339 11.56 9.26 -6.87
CA LEU A 339 10.84 8.75 -5.71
C LEU A 339 9.61 7.92 -6.12
N PHE A 340 8.92 8.35 -7.17
CA PHE A 340 7.82 7.58 -7.75
C PHE A 340 8.26 6.16 -8.15
N GLY A 341 9.38 6.01 -8.85
CA GLY A 341 9.92 4.70 -9.20
C GLY A 341 10.32 3.88 -7.97
N ALA A 342 10.94 4.52 -6.98
CA ALA A 342 11.32 3.84 -5.75
C ALA A 342 10.11 3.28 -4.98
N VAL A 343 8.98 3.99 -4.91
CA VAL A 343 7.78 3.54 -4.18
C VAL A 343 6.92 2.54 -4.97
N THR A 344 7.10 2.44 -6.29
CA THR A 344 6.35 1.50 -7.15
C THR A 344 7.19 0.29 -7.61
N ALA A 345 8.43 0.15 -7.14
CA ALA A 345 9.41 -0.83 -7.62
C ALA A 345 9.08 -2.32 -7.32
N ARG A 346 7.90 -2.63 -6.74
CA ARG A 346 7.45 -4.00 -6.46
C ARG A 346 6.06 -4.28 -7.04
N ALA A 347 5.77 -3.69 -8.20
CA ALA A 347 4.48 -3.80 -8.87
C ALA A 347 4.05 -5.25 -9.07
N GLU A 348 4.95 -6.08 -9.61
CA GLU A 348 4.71 -7.50 -9.88
C GLU A 348 4.38 -8.29 -8.61
N ALA A 349 5.05 -8.01 -7.50
CA ALA A 349 4.79 -8.67 -6.22
C ALA A 349 3.45 -8.23 -5.60
N GLN A 350 3.10 -6.94 -5.74
CA GLN A 350 1.82 -6.41 -5.27
C GLN A 350 0.65 -7.00 -6.07
N VAL A 351 0.76 -7.02 -7.40
CA VAL A 351 -0.27 -7.62 -8.29
C VAL A 351 -0.42 -9.11 -8.01
N LEU A 352 0.68 -9.86 -7.81
CA LEU A 352 0.60 -11.27 -7.45
C LEU A 352 -0.15 -11.48 -6.12
N ARG A 353 0.18 -10.72 -5.07
CA ARG A 353 -0.50 -10.82 -3.76
C ARG A 353 -1.99 -10.49 -3.86
N LEU A 354 -2.34 -9.43 -4.59
CA LEU A 354 -3.74 -9.06 -4.84
C LEU A 354 -4.47 -10.16 -5.63
N SER A 355 -3.86 -10.73 -6.67
CA SER A 355 -4.47 -11.83 -7.45
C SER A 355 -4.73 -13.07 -6.60
N VAL A 356 -3.78 -13.43 -5.71
CA VAL A 356 -3.94 -14.51 -4.72
C VAL A 356 -5.10 -14.22 -3.78
N LEU A 357 -5.20 -12.97 -3.32
CA LEU A 357 -6.25 -12.56 -2.38
C LEU A 357 -7.63 -12.62 -3.02
N TYR A 358 -7.83 -12.11 -4.25
CA TYR A 358 -9.10 -12.19 -4.95
C TYR A 358 -9.50 -13.65 -5.21
N ALA A 359 -8.56 -14.48 -5.66
CA ALA A 359 -8.82 -15.91 -5.86
C ALA A 359 -9.22 -16.63 -4.56
N ALA A 360 -8.57 -16.28 -3.44
CA ALA A 360 -8.91 -16.84 -2.14
C ALA A 360 -10.30 -16.38 -1.65
N MET A 361 -10.69 -15.14 -1.93
CA MET A 361 -12.03 -14.61 -1.59
C MET A 361 -13.14 -15.33 -2.38
N ASP A 362 -12.87 -15.69 -3.61
CA ASP A 362 -13.80 -16.49 -4.43
C ASP A 362 -13.74 -17.98 -4.10
N GLY A 363 -12.84 -18.40 -3.20
CA GLY A 363 -12.60 -19.79 -2.87
C GLY A 363 -12.14 -20.59 -4.08
N ALA A 364 -11.41 -19.98 -5.01
CA ALA A 364 -10.93 -20.61 -6.23
C ALA A 364 -9.66 -21.42 -5.99
N ASP A 365 -9.48 -22.49 -6.76
CA ASP A 365 -8.30 -23.38 -6.70
C ASP A 365 -7.15 -22.86 -7.58
N ALA A 366 -7.39 -21.80 -8.37
CA ALA A 366 -6.41 -21.17 -9.24
C ALA A 366 -6.68 -19.65 -9.37
N ILE A 367 -5.64 -18.88 -9.68
CA ILE A 367 -5.77 -17.50 -10.09
C ILE A 367 -6.25 -17.45 -11.53
N THR A 368 -7.47 -16.97 -11.75
CA THR A 368 -8.08 -16.83 -13.08
C THR A 368 -7.87 -15.42 -13.64
N LEU A 369 -8.22 -15.20 -14.91
CA LEU A 369 -8.11 -13.89 -15.55
C LEU A 369 -8.91 -12.78 -14.83
N PRO A 370 -10.16 -13.00 -14.36
CA PRO A 370 -10.86 -12.01 -13.53
C PRO A 370 -10.10 -11.59 -12.28
N HIS A 371 -9.48 -12.51 -11.55
CA HIS A 371 -8.67 -12.20 -10.37
C HIS A 371 -7.44 -11.35 -10.72
N LEU A 372 -6.80 -11.65 -11.85
CA LEU A 372 -5.67 -10.85 -12.34
C LEU A 372 -6.10 -9.45 -12.75
N LYS A 373 -7.23 -9.30 -13.47
CA LYS A 373 -7.80 -8.00 -13.85
C LYS A 373 -8.16 -7.16 -12.62
N ALA A 374 -8.79 -7.75 -11.63
CA ALA A 374 -9.12 -7.08 -10.37
C ALA A 374 -7.86 -6.57 -9.66
N ALA A 375 -6.84 -7.40 -9.58
CA ALA A 375 -5.56 -7.05 -8.98
C ALA A 375 -4.85 -5.90 -9.73
N LEU A 376 -4.89 -5.92 -11.07
CA LEU A 376 -4.32 -4.87 -11.90
C LEU A 376 -5.08 -3.55 -11.74
N ALA A 377 -6.40 -3.56 -11.71
CA ALA A 377 -7.22 -2.37 -11.50
C ALA A 377 -6.91 -1.69 -10.15
N VAL A 378 -6.73 -2.47 -9.08
CA VAL A 378 -6.29 -1.95 -7.77
C VAL A 378 -4.88 -1.38 -7.86
N TRP A 379 -3.96 -2.07 -8.53
CA TRP A 379 -2.58 -1.62 -8.68
C TRP A 379 -2.47 -0.34 -9.52
N GLU A 380 -3.17 -0.25 -10.65
CA GLU A 380 -3.18 0.92 -11.51
C GLU A 380 -3.64 2.18 -10.76
N TYR A 381 -4.67 2.05 -9.94
CA TYR A 381 -5.10 3.15 -9.08
C TYR A 381 -4.06 3.49 -8.01
N ALA A 382 -3.42 2.49 -7.39
CA ALA A 382 -2.33 2.72 -6.42
C ALA A 382 -1.14 3.41 -7.09
N GLU A 383 -0.77 3.01 -8.30
CA GLU A 383 0.30 3.63 -9.09
C GLU A 383 -0.05 5.06 -9.48
N ALA A 384 -1.27 5.32 -9.97
CA ALA A 384 -1.75 6.67 -10.28
C ALA A 384 -1.76 7.56 -9.02
N SER A 385 -2.17 7.01 -7.87
CA SER A 385 -2.09 7.68 -6.58
C SER A 385 -0.65 7.99 -6.16
N ALA A 386 0.27 7.04 -6.31
CA ALA A 386 1.68 7.25 -6.05
C ALA A 386 2.26 8.33 -6.98
N ARG A 387 1.87 8.36 -8.25
CA ARG A 387 2.24 9.41 -9.21
C ARG A 387 1.70 10.78 -8.78
N TYR A 388 0.46 10.86 -8.33
CA TYR A 388 -0.12 12.09 -7.81
C TYR A 388 0.63 12.60 -6.57
N ILE A 389 0.98 11.70 -5.66
CA ILE A 389 1.66 12.04 -4.41
C ILE A 389 3.14 12.39 -4.65
N PHE A 390 3.90 11.50 -5.30
CA PHE A 390 5.36 11.52 -5.36
C PHE A 390 5.94 11.96 -6.71
N GLY A 391 5.14 12.02 -7.77
CA GLY A 391 5.54 12.05 -9.19
C GLY A 391 6.71 12.95 -9.56
N ASP A 392 6.82 14.17 -8.97
CA ASP A 392 7.92 15.07 -9.25
C ASP A 392 8.96 15.15 -8.12
N ALA A 393 8.70 14.50 -7.00
CA ALA A 393 9.65 14.49 -5.90
C ALA A 393 10.91 13.72 -6.30
N THR A 394 12.06 14.28 -6.01
CA THR A 394 13.36 13.66 -6.32
C THR A 394 13.82 12.71 -5.21
N GLY A 395 13.15 12.76 -4.06
CA GLY A 395 13.61 12.11 -2.84
C GLY A 395 14.74 12.87 -2.15
N ASP A 396 15.01 14.10 -2.59
CA ASP A 396 15.97 15.03 -1.99
C ASP A 396 15.25 16.35 -1.67
N PRO A 397 14.99 16.66 -0.40
CA PRO A 397 14.28 17.89 -0.01
C PRO A 397 14.93 19.17 -0.51
N VAL A 398 16.28 19.18 -0.64
CA VAL A 398 17.01 20.33 -1.19
C VAL A 398 16.75 20.44 -2.69
N GLY A 399 16.79 19.32 -3.40
CA GLY A 399 16.45 19.24 -4.83
C GLY A 399 15.01 19.65 -5.09
N ASP A 400 14.08 19.11 -4.30
CA ASP A 400 12.64 19.39 -4.45
C ASP A 400 12.34 20.89 -4.21
N ARG A 401 12.97 21.52 -3.21
CA ARG A 401 12.83 22.96 -2.97
C ARG A 401 13.44 23.81 -4.08
N ILE A 402 14.56 23.37 -4.69
CA ILE A 402 15.18 24.06 -5.82
C ILE A 402 14.27 24.00 -7.04
N ILE A 403 13.73 22.82 -7.38
CA ILE A 403 12.88 22.68 -8.55
C ILE A 403 11.56 23.44 -8.41
N ASP A 404 10.98 23.48 -7.21
CA ASP A 404 9.79 24.29 -6.92
C ASP A 404 10.05 25.80 -7.12
N ALA A 405 11.22 26.26 -6.74
CA ALA A 405 11.59 27.66 -6.96
C ALA A 405 11.87 27.95 -8.45
N LEU A 406 12.50 27.02 -9.17
CA LEU A 406 12.77 27.15 -10.60
C LEU A 406 11.51 27.10 -11.48
N ARG A 407 10.39 26.54 -11.01
CA ARG A 407 9.07 26.63 -11.68
C ARG A 407 8.52 28.05 -11.75
N ASN A 408 8.95 28.93 -10.84
CA ASN A 408 8.56 30.33 -10.83
C ASN A 408 9.51 31.23 -11.68
N GLY A 409 10.54 30.66 -12.28
CA GLY A 409 11.48 31.36 -13.15
C GLY A 409 12.92 30.85 -12.96
N GLU A 410 13.79 31.31 -13.85
CA GLU A 410 15.21 30.98 -13.78
C GLU A 410 15.89 31.55 -12.53
N LEU A 411 16.84 30.82 -11.98
CA LEU A 411 17.60 31.25 -10.79
C LEU A 411 19.09 31.11 -11.02
N ASP A 412 19.86 32.10 -10.57
CA ASP A 412 21.31 31.98 -10.50
C ASP A 412 21.74 31.23 -9.21
N ARG A 413 23.01 30.88 -9.15
CA ARG A 413 23.62 30.17 -8.01
C ARG A 413 23.43 30.87 -6.68
N THR A 414 23.46 32.22 -6.70
CA THR A 414 23.29 33.05 -5.51
C THR A 414 21.87 33.00 -5.00
N SER A 415 20.90 33.14 -5.91
CA SER A 415 19.48 33.06 -5.61
C SER A 415 19.11 31.67 -5.05
N ILE A 416 19.64 30.57 -5.65
CA ILE A 416 19.45 29.22 -5.11
C ILE A 416 20.01 29.11 -3.68
N THR A 417 21.19 29.70 -3.39
CA THR A 417 21.74 29.68 -2.03
C THR A 417 20.89 30.47 -1.05
N GLN A 418 20.26 31.55 -1.50
CA GLN A 418 19.35 32.37 -0.68
C GLN A 418 18.05 31.64 -0.32
N LEU A 419 17.54 30.69 -1.15
CA LEU A 419 16.39 29.86 -0.83
C LEU A 419 16.54 29.14 0.53
N PHE A 420 17.78 28.86 0.91
CA PHE A 420 18.11 28.14 2.14
C PHE A 420 18.65 29.09 3.23
N GLN A 421 18.44 30.41 3.10
CA GLN A 421 18.91 31.42 4.06
C GLN A 421 20.40 31.27 4.40
N ARG A 422 21.21 30.72 3.49
CA ARG A 422 22.64 30.41 3.65
C ARG A 422 22.96 29.36 4.75
N HIS A 423 21.97 28.63 5.25
CA HIS A 423 22.19 27.59 6.27
C HIS A 423 22.74 26.28 5.70
N LEU A 424 22.69 26.08 4.38
CA LEU A 424 23.25 24.89 3.73
C LEU A 424 24.64 25.14 3.16
N LYS A 425 25.51 24.13 3.29
CA LYS A 425 26.84 24.15 2.66
C LYS A 425 26.70 24.14 1.14
N ALA A 426 27.57 24.88 0.45
CA ALA A 426 27.60 24.95 -1.03
C ALA A 426 27.71 23.56 -1.68
N SER A 427 28.44 22.63 -1.06
CA SER A 427 28.58 21.25 -1.53
C SER A 427 27.25 20.49 -1.52
N ARG A 428 26.41 20.71 -0.51
CA ARG A 428 25.09 20.07 -0.42
C ARG A 428 24.12 20.56 -1.50
N ILE A 429 24.13 21.86 -1.77
CA ILE A 429 23.35 22.45 -2.87
C ILE A 429 23.85 21.92 -4.23
N GLN A 430 25.18 21.79 -4.39
CA GLN A 430 25.76 21.23 -5.63
C GLN A 430 25.35 19.78 -5.86
N GLN A 431 25.33 18.94 -4.81
CA GLN A 431 24.84 17.57 -4.89
C GLN A 431 23.38 17.51 -5.37
N ALA A 432 22.50 18.37 -4.80
CA ALA A 432 21.11 18.45 -5.22
C ALA A 432 20.95 18.88 -6.69
N LEU A 433 21.71 19.89 -7.13
CA LEU A 433 21.69 20.34 -8.52
C LEU A 433 22.20 19.27 -9.49
N ASN A 434 23.25 18.54 -9.12
CA ASN A 434 23.74 17.42 -9.92
C ASN A 434 22.69 16.30 -10.03
N LEU A 435 22.00 15.99 -8.93
CA LEU A 435 20.90 15.03 -8.92
C LEU A 435 19.77 15.45 -9.87
N LEU A 436 19.34 16.71 -9.78
CA LEU A 436 18.31 17.27 -10.65
C LEU A 436 18.71 17.26 -12.12
N GLN A 437 19.97 17.58 -12.43
CA GLN A 437 20.49 17.59 -13.77
C GLN A 437 20.61 16.16 -14.35
N THR A 438 21.10 15.20 -13.56
CA THR A 438 21.15 13.79 -13.95
C THR A 438 19.74 13.21 -14.17
N ALA A 439 18.76 13.67 -13.39
CA ALA A 439 17.36 13.29 -13.56
C ALA A 439 16.65 14.02 -14.72
N GLY A 440 17.36 14.87 -15.47
CA GLY A 440 16.80 15.63 -16.60
C GLY A 440 15.72 16.65 -16.22
N LYS A 441 15.72 17.11 -14.96
CA LYS A 441 14.68 18.03 -14.42
C LYS A 441 15.10 19.49 -14.48
N VAL A 442 16.39 19.77 -14.64
CA VAL A 442 16.92 21.12 -14.75
C VAL A 442 18.01 21.20 -15.81
N HIS A 443 18.08 22.36 -16.44
CA HIS A 443 19.15 22.73 -17.36
C HIS A 443 19.99 23.85 -16.73
N CYS A 444 21.32 23.80 -16.95
CA CYS A 444 22.24 24.82 -16.51
C CYS A 444 22.93 25.46 -17.72
N GLU A 445 22.81 26.77 -17.84
CA GLU A 445 23.48 27.57 -18.86
C GLU A 445 24.47 28.53 -18.19
N ARG A 446 25.66 28.69 -18.78
CA ARG A 446 26.60 29.74 -18.41
C ARG A 446 26.38 30.98 -19.26
N ARG A 447 26.00 32.09 -18.61
CA ARG A 447 25.83 33.39 -19.26
C ARG A 447 27.00 34.30 -18.90
N GLU A 448 27.59 34.91 -19.89
CA GLU A 448 28.60 35.95 -19.69
C GLU A 448 27.93 37.26 -19.29
N THR A 449 28.41 37.86 -18.23
CA THR A 449 28.01 39.19 -17.78
C THR A 449 29.18 40.15 -17.85
N ASN A 450 28.99 41.46 -17.71
CA ASN A 450 30.04 42.48 -17.72
C ASN A 450 31.13 42.32 -16.64
N GLY A 451 31.29 41.09 -16.09
CA GLY A 451 32.29 40.77 -15.08
C GLY A 451 32.60 39.28 -15.06
N ARG A 452 31.95 38.49 -14.23
CA ARG A 452 32.12 37.01 -14.14
C ARG A 452 30.97 36.28 -14.80
N SER A 453 31.24 35.13 -15.43
CA SER A 453 30.17 34.27 -15.92
C SER A 453 29.31 33.76 -14.77
N VAL A 454 27.99 33.73 -14.99
CA VAL A 454 26.99 33.30 -14.01
C VAL A 454 26.32 32.02 -14.50
N GLU A 455 26.18 31.03 -13.60
CA GLU A 455 25.40 29.84 -13.86
C GLU A 455 23.93 30.14 -13.63
N VAL A 456 23.09 29.97 -14.67
CA VAL A 456 21.65 30.16 -14.61
C VAL A 456 21.00 28.79 -14.79
N TRP A 457 20.09 28.47 -13.88
CA TRP A 457 19.38 27.21 -13.83
C TRP A 457 17.92 27.43 -14.19
N THR A 458 17.37 26.52 -15.01
CA THR A 458 15.98 26.51 -15.44
C THR A 458 15.38 25.12 -15.22
N ALA A 459 14.07 25.06 -14.88
CA ALA A 459 13.33 23.80 -14.88
C ALA A 459 13.04 23.37 -16.34
N ILE A 460 13.10 22.06 -16.61
CA ILE A 460 12.74 21.45 -17.90
C ILE A 460 11.30 20.98 -17.86
#